data_345abbf94a78a4a26081af10ef3fa623
#
_entry.id   345abbf94a78a4a26081af10ef3fa623
#
_cell.length_a   1.000
_cell.length_b   1.000
_cell.length_c   1.000
_cell.angle_alpha   90.00
_cell.angle_beta   90.00
_cell.angle_gamma   90.00
#
_symmetry.space_group_name_H-M   'P 1'
#
loop_
_entity.id
_entity.type
_entity.pdbx_description
1 polymer ?
#
loop_
_entity_poly.entity_id
_entity_poly.type
_entity_poly.pdbx_seq_one_letter_code
_entity_poly.pdbx_strand_id
1 'polypeptide(L)'
;FAGEKLKFLDDLYAGHVEMNGQIVLCKGVNDKDELKRSIEDLMKYLPFMRSVSVVPAGLSKYREGLYPLELFDKEEAEEVIDLIESYQKKAYDEFGLHFIHASDEWYILAERDFPEEGRYDGYIQLENGVGMMRLLRDEFYHAFEELQESEEYPKLKEGIARTFTIATAKLAYPTIQEFADRITEAFPKVKITVACIRNDFFGETITVSGLITGKDLVAQLKER
;
A
#
# COMPACT_ATOMS: atom_id res chain seq x y z
N PHE A 1 26.26 12.64 -12.37
CA PHE A 1 24.90 12.82 -12.96
C PHE A 1 23.81 12.89 -11.88
N ALA A 2 23.77 11.90 -10.92
CA ALA A 2 22.78 11.92 -9.84
C ALA A 2 22.92 13.14 -8.91
N GLY A 3 24.15 13.44 -8.47
CA GLY A 3 24.39 14.58 -7.58
C GLY A 3 24.06 15.95 -8.19
N GLU A 4 24.07 16.07 -9.54
CA GLU A 4 23.60 17.31 -10.20
C GLU A 4 22.06 17.45 -10.11
N LYS A 5 21.35 16.33 -10.13
CA LYS A 5 19.87 16.30 -10.01
C LYS A 5 19.41 16.63 -8.61
N LEU A 6 20.16 16.22 -7.60
CA LEU A 6 19.84 16.54 -6.20
C LEU A 6 19.85 18.05 -5.91
N LYS A 7 20.62 18.85 -6.69
CA LYS A 7 20.59 20.32 -6.56
C LYS A 7 19.22 20.94 -6.87
N PHE A 8 18.39 20.25 -7.66
CA PHE A 8 17.03 20.73 -7.90
C PHE A 8 16.17 20.72 -6.64
N LEU A 9 16.47 19.85 -5.66
CA LEU A 9 15.77 19.87 -4.37
C LEU A 9 16.06 21.17 -3.61
N ASP A 10 17.31 21.65 -3.67
CA ASP A 10 17.70 22.93 -3.05
C ASP A 10 16.97 24.10 -3.71
N ASP A 11 16.88 24.10 -5.05
CA ASP A 11 16.19 25.14 -5.81
C ASP A 11 14.68 25.14 -5.53
N LEU A 12 14.06 23.97 -5.49
CA LEU A 12 12.63 23.80 -5.19
C LEU A 12 12.31 24.22 -3.75
N TYR A 13 13.18 23.83 -2.81
CA TYR A 13 13.04 24.23 -1.41
C TYR A 13 13.16 25.75 -1.24
N ALA A 14 14.15 26.38 -1.89
CA ALA A 14 14.32 27.82 -1.87
C ALA A 14 13.13 28.56 -2.53
N GLY A 15 12.50 27.93 -3.50
CA GLY A 15 11.27 28.41 -4.16
C GLY A 15 9.98 28.13 -3.39
N HIS A 16 10.05 27.50 -2.22
CA HIS A 16 8.90 27.07 -1.41
C HIS A 16 7.92 26.18 -2.18
N VAL A 17 8.46 25.32 -3.05
CA VAL A 17 7.65 24.37 -3.84
C VAL A 17 7.41 23.11 -3.02
N GLU A 18 6.15 22.70 -2.87
CA GLU A 18 5.81 21.44 -2.22
C GLU A 18 6.29 20.25 -3.06
N MET A 19 6.91 19.29 -2.38
CA MET A 19 7.49 18.10 -3.00
C MET A 19 6.96 16.84 -2.36
N ASN A 20 6.76 15.81 -3.18
CA ASN A 20 6.54 14.44 -2.72
C ASN A 20 7.66 13.56 -3.29
N GLY A 21 8.25 12.74 -2.43
CA GLY A 21 9.31 11.81 -2.79
C GLY A 21 8.88 10.37 -2.76
N GLN A 22 9.65 9.50 -3.42
CA GLN A 22 9.51 8.06 -3.33
C GLN A 22 10.89 7.42 -3.27
N ILE A 23 11.07 6.50 -2.33
CA ILE A 23 12.24 5.63 -2.22
C ILE A 23 11.81 4.22 -2.58
N VAL A 24 12.34 3.69 -3.68
CA VAL A 24 12.23 2.26 -4.00
C VAL A 24 13.36 1.56 -3.26
N LEU A 25 13.00 0.81 -2.21
CA LEU A 25 13.96 0.17 -1.33
C LEU A 25 14.41 -1.17 -1.91
N CYS A 26 15.72 -1.31 -2.10
CA CYS A 26 16.38 -2.49 -2.64
C CYS A 26 17.26 -3.11 -1.56
N LYS A 27 16.94 -4.35 -1.15
CA LYS A 27 17.67 -5.09 -0.11
C LYS A 27 19.17 -5.19 -0.45
N GLY A 28 20.01 -4.85 0.53
CA GLY A 28 21.46 -4.85 0.42
C GLY A 28 22.06 -3.75 -0.47
N VAL A 29 21.23 -2.78 -0.92
CA VAL A 29 21.70 -1.68 -1.79
C VAL A 29 21.49 -0.33 -1.13
N ASN A 30 20.26 0.02 -0.80
CA ASN A 30 19.91 1.32 -0.22
C ASN A 30 19.03 1.19 1.04
N ASP A 31 19.03 0.03 1.68
CA ASP A 31 18.39 -0.26 2.96
C ASP A 31 19.25 0.15 4.17
N LYS A 32 18.80 -0.13 5.37
CA LYS A 32 19.50 0.07 6.65
C LYS A 32 20.08 1.49 6.79
N ASP A 33 21.39 1.59 6.95
CA ASP A 33 22.08 2.88 7.14
C ASP A 33 21.93 3.81 5.93
N GLU A 34 21.83 3.27 4.72
CA GLU A 34 21.60 4.07 3.51
C GLU A 34 20.16 4.65 3.47
N LEU A 35 19.16 3.87 3.91
CA LEU A 35 17.80 4.38 4.06
C LEU A 35 17.75 5.47 5.12
N LYS A 36 18.37 5.23 6.28
CA LYS A 36 18.48 6.20 7.36
C LYS A 36 19.09 7.51 6.86
N ARG A 37 20.23 7.44 6.17
CA ARG A 37 20.88 8.60 5.58
C ARG A 37 19.97 9.35 4.60
N SER A 38 19.27 8.59 3.73
CA SER A 38 18.35 9.18 2.76
C SER A 38 17.21 9.93 3.44
N ILE A 39 16.65 9.37 4.52
CA ILE A 39 15.61 10.02 5.31
C ILE A 39 16.15 11.31 5.93
N GLU A 40 17.31 11.26 6.57
CA GLU A 40 17.95 12.42 7.22
C GLU A 40 18.29 13.53 6.22
N ASP A 41 18.71 13.18 5.01
CA ASP A 41 18.97 14.13 3.94
C ASP A 41 17.67 14.77 3.41
N LEU A 42 16.58 14.02 3.28
CA LEU A 42 15.30 14.54 2.83
C LEU A 42 14.58 15.36 3.90
N MET A 43 14.77 15.07 5.18
CA MET A 43 14.23 15.87 6.29
C MET A 43 14.69 17.33 6.26
N LYS A 44 15.85 17.64 5.64
CA LYS A 44 16.36 19.01 5.51
C LYS A 44 15.44 19.91 4.68
N TYR A 45 14.57 19.32 3.88
CA TYR A 45 13.60 20.01 3.02
C TYR A 45 12.21 20.18 3.63
N LEU A 46 12.03 19.78 4.90
CA LEU A 46 10.79 20.06 5.64
C LEU A 46 10.64 21.59 5.85
N PRO A 47 9.42 22.16 5.82
CA PRO A 47 8.14 21.47 5.62
C PRO A 47 7.70 21.33 4.14
N PHE A 48 8.54 21.71 3.15
CA PHE A 48 8.17 21.67 1.74
C PHE A 48 8.30 20.27 1.12
N MET A 49 9.14 19.39 1.65
CA MET A 49 9.06 17.96 1.39
C MET A 49 7.88 17.39 2.20
N ARG A 50 6.68 17.44 1.61
CA ARG A 50 5.43 17.11 2.28
C ARG A 50 5.34 15.64 2.67
N SER A 51 5.83 14.78 1.79
CA SER A 51 5.74 13.34 2.02
C SER A 51 6.82 12.58 1.24
N VAL A 52 7.28 11.48 1.82
CA VAL A 52 8.16 10.50 1.15
C VAL A 52 7.60 9.11 1.39
N SER A 53 7.27 8.38 0.31
CA SER A 53 6.90 6.97 0.41
C SER A 53 8.13 6.07 0.30
N VAL A 54 8.19 5.02 1.11
CA VAL A 54 9.19 3.95 1.00
C VAL A 54 8.45 2.69 0.56
N VAL A 55 8.79 2.20 -0.64
CA VAL A 55 8.16 1.02 -1.24
C VAL A 55 9.21 -0.07 -1.49
N PRO A 56 8.92 -1.36 -1.29
CA PRO A 56 9.88 -2.41 -1.63
C PRO A 56 10.05 -2.53 -3.14
N ALA A 57 11.24 -2.89 -3.60
CA ALA A 57 11.48 -3.16 -5.01
C ALA A 57 10.73 -4.42 -5.46
N GLY A 58 9.82 -4.29 -6.42
CA GLY A 58 9.13 -5.42 -7.03
C GLY A 58 10.07 -6.21 -7.95
N LEU A 59 10.18 -7.52 -7.73
CA LEU A 59 11.06 -8.39 -8.52
C LEU A 59 10.27 -9.20 -9.53
N SER A 60 10.19 -8.72 -10.77
CA SER A 60 9.57 -9.48 -11.84
C SER A 60 10.49 -10.60 -12.35
N LYS A 61 9.92 -11.58 -13.06
CA LYS A 61 10.69 -12.65 -13.71
C LYS A 61 11.58 -12.20 -14.89
N TYR A 62 11.40 -10.96 -15.35
CA TYR A 62 12.14 -10.38 -16.48
C TYR A 62 13.40 -9.64 -16.00
N ARG A 63 14.26 -10.34 -15.25
CA ARG A 63 15.46 -9.75 -14.65
C ARG A 63 16.78 -10.33 -15.15
N GLU A 64 16.75 -11.06 -16.27
CA GLU A 64 17.97 -11.61 -16.86
C GLU A 64 18.97 -10.49 -17.21
N GLY A 65 20.20 -10.63 -16.75
CA GLY A 65 21.27 -9.64 -16.96
C GLY A 65 21.19 -8.38 -16.09
N LEU A 66 20.18 -8.25 -15.20
CA LEU A 66 20.09 -7.16 -14.23
C LEU A 66 20.79 -7.53 -12.92
N TYR A 67 21.12 -6.48 -12.12
CA TYR A 67 21.67 -6.67 -10.78
C TYR A 67 20.79 -7.61 -9.94
N PRO A 68 21.36 -8.64 -9.30
CA PRO A 68 20.59 -9.58 -8.50
C PRO A 68 20.09 -8.92 -7.22
N LEU A 69 18.81 -8.62 -7.15
CA LEU A 69 18.13 -8.14 -5.96
C LEU A 69 17.42 -9.30 -5.26
N GLU A 70 17.28 -9.19 -3.97
CA GLU A 70 16.55 -10.13 -3.11
C GLU A 70 15.28 -9.47 -2.56
N LEU A 71 14.28 -10.28 -2.23
CA LEU A 71 13.09 -9.82 -1.51
C LEU A 71 13.41 -9.65 -0.03
N PHE A 72 12.70 -8.74 0.61
CA PHE A 72 12.71 -8.62 2.06
C PHE A 72 11.88 -9.74 2.70
N ASP A 73 12.29 -10.19 3.87
CA ASP A 73 11.51 -11.07 4.72
C ASP A 73 10.71 -10.29 5.77
N LYS A 74 10.01 -11.02 6.64
CA LYS A 74 9.14 -10.44 7.67
C LYS A 74 9.91 -9.58 8.66
N GLU A 75 11.01 -10.12 9.19
CA GLU A 75 11.84 -9.48 10.21
C GLU A 75 12.48 -8.20 9.65
N GLU A 76 12.95 -8.24 8.43
CA GLU A 76 13.50 -7.08 7.74
C GLU A 76 12.43 -6.00 7.46
N ALA A 77 11.19 -6.41 7.15
CA ALA A 77 10.08 -5.49 6.99
C ALA A 77 9.72 -4.80 8.31
N GLU A 78 9.77 -5.52 9.43
CA GLU A 78 9.59 -4.95 10.76
C GLU A 78 10.66 -3.90 11.07
N GLU A 79 11.94 -4.19 10.76
CA GLU A 79 13.05 -3.22 10.93
C GLU A 79 12.83 -1.94 10.10
N VAL A 80 12.35 -2.08 8.85
CA VAL A 80 12.04 -0.93 7.98
C VAL A 80 10.91 -0.08 8.56
N ILE A 81 9.82 -0.72 9.02
CA ILE A 81 8.69 -0.02 9.65
C ILE A 81 9.17 0.74 10.90
N ASP A 82 9.89 0.07 11.80
CA ASP A 82 10.38 0.66 13.05
C ASP A 82 11.27 1.88 12.79
N LEU A 83 12.16 1.78 11.80
CA LEU A 83 12.99 2.91 11.39
C LEU A 83 12.13 4.07 10.91
N ILE A 84 11.20 3.83 9.98
CA ILE A 84 10.33 4.86 9.41
C ILE A 84 9.48 5.51 10.50
N GLU A 85 8.84 4.72 11.37
CA GLU A 85 8.00 5.23 12.46
C GLU A 85 8.78 6.09 13.45
N SER A 86 10.05 5.76 13.69
CA SER A 86 10.94 6.57 14.54
C SER A 86 11.16 7.98 13.97
N TYR A 87 11.26 8.09 12.63
CA TYR A 87 11.41 9.37 11.92
C TYR A 87 10.09 10.10 11.74
N GLN A 88 8.98 9.39 11.55
CA GLN A 88 7.64 9.99 11.58
C GLN A 88 7.42 10.75 12.89
N LYS A 89 7.73 10.11 14.01
CA LYS A 89 7.59 10.76 15.31
C LYS A 89 8.41 12.04 15.42
N LYS A 90 9.68 12.02 15.01
CA LYS A 90 10.56 13.19 15.04
C LYS A 90 10.04 14.32 14.17
N ALA A 91 9.62 14.02 12.96
CA ALA A 91 9.11 15.01 12.02
C ALA A 91 7.77 15.59 12.51
N TYR A 92 6.90 14.77 13.07
CA TYR A 92 5.63 15.22 13.62
C TYR A 92 5.80 16.14 14.84
N ASP A 93 6.71 15.78 15.76
CA ASP A 93 7.00 16.58 16.96
C ASP A 93 7.55 17.99 16.59
N GLU A 94 8.27 18.13 15.48
CA GLU A 94 8.90 19.39 15.06
C GLU A 94 8.08 20.18 14.03
N PHE A 95 7.44 19.51 13.08
CA PHE A 95 6.78 20.14 11.92
C PHE A 95 5.28 19.87 11.83
N GLY A 96 4.72 18.98 12.65
CA GLY A 96 3.31 18.56 12.57
C GLY A 96 2.99 17.72 11.31
N LEU A 97 3.99 17.08 10.72
CA LEU A 97 3.89 16.22 9.54
C LEU A 97 4.57 14.88 9.82
N HIS A 98 3.96 13.78 9.43
CA HIS A 98 4.60 12.47 9.52
C HIS A 98 5.69 12.29 8.48
N PHE A 99 5.64 13.02 7.39
CA PHE A 99 6.69 13.18 6.38
C PHE A 99 7.07 11.91 5.64
N ILE A 100 7.49 10.82 6.33
CA ILE A 100 7.94 9.58 5.69
C ILE A 100 7.01 8.42 6.02
N HIS A 101 6.67 7.61 5.01
CA HIS A 101 5.67 6.55 5.16
C HIS A 101 6.15 5.24 4.56
N ALA A 102 6.01 4.16 5.32
CA ALA A 102 6.09 2.81 4.77
C ALA A 102 4.83 2.53 3.95
N SER A 103 4.98 1.92 2.77
CA SER A 103 3.84 1.45 1.98
C SER A 103 3.10 0.31 2.70
N ASP A 104 1.84 0.09 2.34
CA ASP A 104 1.01 -0.98 2.90
C ASP A 104 1.64 -2.36 2.75
N GLU A 105 2.44 -2.57 1.70
CA GLU A 105 3.15 -3.82 1.46
C GLU A 105 4.11 -4.19 2.59
N TRP A 106 4.76 -3.21 3.23
CA TRP A 106 5.61 -3.43 4.39
C TRP A 106 4.81 -3.98 5.58
N TYR A 107 3.67 -3.37 5.89
CA TYR A 107 2.81 -3.81 6.99
C TYR A 107 2.25 -5.20 6.76
N ILE A 108 1.85 -5.51 5.51
CA ILE A 108 1.37 -6.85 5.15
C ILE A 108 2.49 -7.88 5.25
N LEU A 109 3.71 -7.56 4.78
CA LEU A 109 4.86 -8.46 4.86
C LEU A 109 5.29 -8.71 6.32
N ALA A 110 5.25 -7.67 7.15
CA ALA A 110 5.55 -7.76 8.58
C ALA A 110 4.40 -8.38 9.41
N GLU A 111 3.23 -8.64 8.79
CA GLU A 111 2.01 -9.08 9.50
C GLU A 111 1.63 -8.12 10.64
N ARG A 112 1.83 -6.82 10.43
CA ARG A 112 1.46 -5.74 11.38
C ARG A 112 0.16 -5.06 10.95
N ASP A 113 -0.56 -4.53 11.94
CA ASP A 113 -1.71 -3.67 11.69
C ASP A 113 -1.29 -2.36 11.00
N PHE A 114 -2.16 -1.86 10.13
CA PHE A 114 -1.95 -0.57 9.48
C PHE A 114 -2.07 0.57 10.49
N PRO A 115 -1.27 1.64 10.35
CA PRO A 115 -1.40 2.84 11.17
C PRO A 115 -2.81 3.41 11.16
N GLU A 116 -3.15 4.16 12.20
CA GLU A 116 -4.40 4.92 12.26
C GLU A 116 -4.43 6.03 11.20
N GLU A 117 -5.66 6.40 10.74
CA GLU A 117 -5.90 7.38 9.68
C GLU A 117 -5.08 8.66 9.82
N GLY A 118 -5.03 9.22 11.05
CA GLY A 118 -4.32 10.47 11.33
C GLY A 118 -2.81 10.44 11.03
N ARG A 119 -2.22 9.26 10.85
CA ARG A 119 -0.79 9.12 10.54
C ARG A 119 -0.45 9.23 9.05
N TYR A 120 -1.45 9.35 8.17
CA TYR A 120 -1.25 9.42 6.72
C TYR A 120 -1.29 10.85 6.17
N ASP A 121 -1.44 11.89 7.03
CA ASP A 121 -1.47 13.30 6.66
C ASP A 121 -2.43 13.63 5.50
N GLY A 122 -3.60 12.95 5.48
CA GLY A 122 -4.60 13.10 4.43
C GLY A 122 -4.33 12.25 3.18
N TYR A 123 -3.57 11.18 3.30
CA TYR A 123 -3.35 10.18 2.25
C TYR A 123 -2.66 10.71 0.99
N ILE A 124 -1.66 11.59 1.15
CA ILE A 124 -0.92 12.23 0.05
C ILE A 124 -0.22 11.23 -0.89
N GLN A 125 0.09 10.02 -0.40
CA GLN A 125 0.85 8.99 -1.12
C GLN A 125 0.01 7.75 -1.50
N LEU A 126 -1.31 7.88 -1.60
CA LEU A 126 -2.21 6.76 -1.95
C LEU A 126 -1.78 6.03 -3.22
N GLU A 127 -1.43 6.77 -4.29
CA GLU A 127 -1.01 6.20 -5.57
C GLU A 127 0.30 5.39 -5.46
N ASN A 128 1.08 5.63 -4.41
CA ASN A 128 2.29 4.88 -4.09
C ASN A 128 2.04 3.74 -3.08
N GLY A 129 0.76 3.40 -2.83
CA GLY A 129 0.38 2.29 -1.94
C GLY A 129 0.58 2.59 -0.46
N VAL A 130 0.47 3.85 -0.04
CA VAL A 130 0.55 4.27 1.36
C VAL A 130 -0.84 4.60 1.90
N GLY A 131 -1.33 3.80 2.84
CA GLY A 131 -2.62 4.00 3.49
C GLY A 131 -3.83 3.59 2.67
N MET A 132 -3.62 2.98 1.50
CA MET A 132 -4.72 2.52 0.63
C MET A 132 -5.56 1.44 1.34
N MET A 133 -4.90 0.52 2.05
CA MET A 133 -5.58 -0.55 2.78
C MET A 133 -6.33 -0.02 4.01
N ARG A 134 -5.77 0.95 4.74
CA ARG A 134 -6.45 1.61 5.86
C ARG A 134 -7.69 2.34 5.36
N LEU A 135 -7.55 3.19 4.36
CA LEU A 135 -8.68 3.96 3.79
C LEU A 135 -9.78 3.03 3.29
N LEU A 136 -9.43 1.98 2.53
CA LEU A 136 -10.41 1.01 2.02
C LEU A 136 -11.18 0.32 3.15
N ARG A 137 -10.49 -0.05 4.25
CA ARG A 137 -11.14 -0.69 5.40
C ARG A 137 -12.09 0.28 6.12
N ASP A 138 -11.62 1.49 6.40
CA ASP A 138 -12.39 2.49 7.11
C ASP A 138 -13.63 2.90 6.31
N GLU A 139 -13.50 3.14 4.99
CA GLU A 139 -14.63 3.42 4.10
C GLU A 139 -15.62 2.24 4.03
N PHE A 140 -15.12 1.01 3.93
CA PHE A 140 -15.99 -0.17 3.89
C PHE A 140 -16.81 -0.32 5.18
N TYR A 141 -16.17 -0.23 6.34
CA TYR A 141 -16.86 -0.41 7.60
C TYR A 141 -17.85 0.74 7.87
N HIS A 142 -17.45 1.97 7.59
CA HIS A 142 -18.34 3.12 7.74
C HIS A 142 -19.60 3.00 6.84
N ALA A 143 -19.40 2.73 5.55
CA ALA A 143 -20.54 2.54 4.62
C ALA A 143 -21.40 1.33 5.00
N PHE A 144 -20.79 0.28 5.54
CA PHE A 144 -21.51 -0.92 5.97
C PHE A 144 -22.33 -0.68 7.23
N GLU A 145 -21.82 0.07 8.20
CA GLU A 145 -22.54 0.49 9.41
C GLU A 145 -23.71 1.42 9.05
N GLU A 146 -23.47 2.46 8.22
CA GLU A 146 -24.54 3.36 7.72
C GLU A 146 -25.65 2.58 7.02
N LEU A 147 -25.27 1.59 6.20
CA LEU A 147 -26.26 0.74 5.52
C LEU A 147 -27.08 -0.07 6.54
N GLN A 148 -26.45 -0.65 7.57
CA GLN A 148 -27.15 -1.45 8.57
C GLN A 148 -28.12 -0.63 9.42
N GLU A 149 -27.84 0.66 9.63
CA GLU A 149 -28.69 1.61 10.35
C GLU A 149 -29.82 2.19 9.47
N SER A 150 -29.75 2.01 8.16
CA SER A 150 -30.70 2.58 7.21
C SER A 150 -32.07 1.85 7.22
N GLU A 151 -33.14 2.60 6.88
CA GLU A 151 -34.48 2.03 6.68
C GLU A 151 -34.55 1.02 5.51
N GLU A 152 -33.57 1.03 4.63
CA GLU A 152 -33.49 0.15 3.47
C GLU A 152 -32.92 -1.22 3.81
N TYR A 153 -32.11 -1.33 4.86
CA TYR A 153 -31.40 -2.56 5.23
C TYR A 153 -32.28 -3.79 5.36
N PRO A 154 -33.43 -3.77 6.08
CA PRO A 154 -34.31 -4.92 6.19
C PRO A 154 -34.86 -5.40 4.84
N LYS A 155 -35.20 -4.45 3.96
CA LYS A 155 -35.71 -4.75 2.61
C LYS A 155 -34.63 -5.37 1.72
N LEU A 156 -33.41 -4.83 1.80
CA LEU A 156 -32.27 -5.36 1.06
C LEU A 156 -31.89 -6.74 1.54
N LYS A 157 -31.85 -6.97 2.86
CA LYS A 157 -31.52 -8.25 3.46
C LYS A 157 -32.45 -9.38 2.99
N GLU A 158 -33.76 -9.10 2.86
CA GLU A 158 -34.75 -10.07 2.40
C GLU A 158 -34.84 -10.17 0.88
N GLY A 159 -34.66 -9.06 0.18
CA GLY A 159 -34.93 -8.93 -1.25
C GLY A 159 -33.74 -9.18 -2.16
N ILE A 160 -32.52 -8.84 -1.72
CA ILE A 160 -31.36 -8.93 -2.60
C ILE A 160 -30.86 -10.38 -2.74
N ALA A 161 -30.79 -10.85 -3.97
CA ALA A 161 -30.20 -12.13 -4.31
C ALA A 161 -29.25 -11.93 -5.48
N ARG A 162 -27.95 -12.09 -5.26
CA ARG A 162 -26.91 -11.87 -6.27
C ARG A 162 -25.76 -12.84 -6.08
N THR A 163 -25.09 -13.12 -7.18
CA THR A 163 -23.84 -13.90 -7.17
C THR A 163 -22.77 -13.06 -7.85
N PHE A 164 -21.64 -12.89 -7.17
CA PHE A 164 -20.49 -12.13 -7.64
C PHE A 164 -19.23 -12.97 -7.58
N THR A 165 -18.32 -12.69 -8.51
CA THR A 165 -16.93 -13.10 -8.39
C THR A 165 -16.07 -11.84 -8.36
N ILE A 166 -15.27 -11.68 -7.30
CA ILE A 166 -14.31 -10.59 -7.13
C ILE A 166 -12.93 -11.17 -7.40
N ALA A 167 -12.24 -10.64 -8.41
CA ALA A 167 -10.87 -11.02 -8.73
C ALA A 167 -9.90 -10.01 -8.12
N THR A 168 -8.92 -10.49 -7.36
CA THR A 168 -7.88 -9.66 -6.75
C THR A 168 -6.55 -10.41 -6.70
N ALA A 169 -5.43 -9.68 -6.48
CA ALA A 169 -4.14 -10.33 -6.31
C ALA A 169 -3.89 -10.73 -4.85
N LYS A 170 -2.80 -11.45 -4.64
CA LYS A 170 -2.44 -12.09 -3.36
C LYS A 170 -2.40 -11.10 -2.19
N LEU A 171 -1.87 -9.89 -2.42
CA LEU A 171 -1.66 -8.90 -1.36
C LEU A 171 -2.98 -8.42 -0.74
N ALA A 172 -3.97 -8.09 -1.58
CA ALA A 172 -5.27 -7.58 -1.12
C ALA A 172 -6.28 -8.71 -0.82
N TYR A 173 -5.97 -9.96 -1.20
CA TYR A 173 -6.91 -11.09 -1.08
C TYR A 173 -7.49 -11.27 0.33
N PRO A 174 -6.70 -11.25 1.43
CA PRO A 174 -7.25 -11.46 2.77
C PRO A 174 -8.30 -10.40 3.15
N THR A 175 -8.05 -9.13 2.84
CA THR A 175 -8.97 -8.02 3.15
C THR A 175 -10.24 -8.11 2.30
N ILE A 176 -10.11 -8.42 1.02
CA ILE A 176 -11.28 -8.56 0.14
C ILE A 176 -12.13 -9.78 0.53
N GLN A 177 -11.49 -10.86 0.99
CA GLN A 177 -12.20 -12.02 1.52
C GLN A 177 -12.96 -11.68 2.80
N GLU A 178 -12.34 -10.96 3.74
CA GLU A 178 -12.98 -10.47 4.96
C GLU A 178 -14.25 -9.65 4.65
N PHE A 179 -14.18 -8.74 3.67
CA PHE A 179 -15.34 -7.95 3.24
C PHE A 179 -16.44 -8.81 2.61
N ALA A 180 -16.05 -9.77 1.77
CA ALA A 180 -16.98 -10.70 1.14
C ALA A 180 -17.72 -11.56 2.19
N ASP A 181 -17.01 -12.04 3.20
CA ASP A 181 -17.57 -12.83 4.29
C ASP A 181 -18.55 -11.97 5.11
N ARG A 182 -18.19 -10.75 5.44
CA ARG A 182 -19.05 -9.80 6.16
C ARG A 182 -20.35 -9.49 5.41
N ILE A 183 -20.24 -9.25 4.09
CA ILE A 183 -21.42 -9.02 3.25
C ILE A 183 -22.29 -10.26 3.18
N THR A 184 -21.70 -11.43 3.00
CA THR A 184 -22.45 -12.70 2.90
C THR A 184 -23.15 -13.05 4.21
N GLU A 185 -22.55 -12.77 5.36
CA GLU A 185 -23.18 -12.92 6.68
C GLU A 185 -24.39 -12.00 6.84
N ALA A 186 -24.26 -10.74 6.44
CA ALA A 186 -25.35 -9.76 6.52
C ALA A 186 -26.48 -10.02 5.52
N PHE A 187 -26.15 -10.53 4.33
CA PHE A 187 -27.07 -10.78 3.22
C PHE A 187 -27.03 -12.25 2.76
N PRO A 188 -27.75 -13.17 3.41
CA PRO A 188 -27.61 -14.63 3.19
C PRO A 188 -27.92 -15.12 1.76
N LYS A 189 -28.64 -14.31 0.95
CA LYS A 189 -28.94 -14.60 -0.45
C LYS A 189 -27.90 -14.02 -1.43
N VAL A 190 -26.92 -13.30 -0.93
CA VAL A 190 -25.77 -12.82 -1.69
C VAL A 190 -24.65 -13.86 -1.59
N LYS A 191 -24.10 -14.25 -2.72
CA LYS A 191 -22.97 -15.19 -2.79
C LYS A 191 -21.80 -14.47 -3.42
N ILE A 192 -20.69 -14.41 -2.70
CA ILE A 192 -19.45 -13.79 -3.17
C ILE A 192 -18.35 -14.84 -3.19
N THR A 193 -17.72 -15.01 -4.34
CA THR A 193 -16.51 -15.81 -4.47
C THR A 193 -15.34 -14.85 -4.71
N VAL A 194 -14.35 -14.87 -3.84
CA VAL A 194 -13.11 -14.10 -4.05
C VAL A 194 -12.09 -14.99 -4.75
N ALA A 195 -11.66 -14.57 -5.92
CA ALA A 195 -10.65 -15.26 -6.71
C ALA A 195 -9.30 -14.59 -6.53
N CYS A 196 -8.38 -15.25 -5.81
CA CYS A 196 -6.98 -14.83 -5.75
C CYS A 196 -6.31 -15.15 -7.09
N ILE A 197 -5.89 -14.12 -7.81
CA ILE A 197 -5.25 -14.23 -9.13
C ILE A 197 -3.74 -14.17 -8.95
N ARG A 198 -3.07 -15.22 -9.42
CA ARG A 198 -1.61 -15.27 -9.49
C ARG A 198 -1.13 -14.46 -10.70
N ASN A 199 -0.06 -13.70 -10.51
CA ASN A 199 0.54 -12.96 -11.60
C ASN A 199 1.53 -13.86 -12.37
N ASP A 200 1.06 -14.52 -13.41
CA ASP A 200 1.88 -15.40 -14.26
C ASP A 200 2.67 -14.59 -15.29
N PHE A 201 2.20 -13.38 -15.64
CA PHE A 201 2.85 -12.53 -16.63
C PHE A 201 4.14 -11.90 -16.08
N PHE A 202 4.08 -11.21 -14.95
CA PHE A 202 5.27 -10.58 -14.35
C PHE A 202 6.03 -11.49 -13.39
N GLY A 203 5.40 -12.54 -12.87
CA GLY A 203 5.95 -13.48 -11.90
C GLY A 203 5.19 -13.45 -10.57
N GLU A 204 5.26 -14.56 -9.83
CA GLU A 204 4.49 -14.78 -8.58
C GLU A 204 4.88 -13.86 -7.43
N THR A 205 6.06 -13.25 -7.51
CA THR A 205 6.57 -12.24 -6.56
C THR A 205 5.91 -10.87 -6.73
N ILE A 206 5.18 -10.66 -7.85
CA ILE A 206 4.37 -9.46 -8.08
C ILE A 206 2.96 -9.73 -7.58
N THR A 207 2.64 -9.17 -6.43
CA THR A 207 1.44 -9.53 -5.64
C THR A 207 0.36 -8.45 -5.61
N VAL A 208 0.62 -7.29 -6.23
CA VAL A 208 -0.31 -6.16 -6.26
C VAL A 208 -1.39 -6.33 -7.33
N SER A 209 -2.63 -5.96 -7.00
CA SER A 209 -3.79 -6.13 -7.90
C SER A 209 -3.70 -5.30 -9.18
N GLY A 210 -3.10 -4.12 -9.11
CA GLY A 210 -2.94 -3.21 -10.26
C GLY A 210 -2.05 -3.75 -11.39
N LEU A 211 -1.25 -4.79 -11.14
CA LEU A 211 -0.38 -5.42 -12.13
C LEU A 211 -0.90 -6.78 -12.66
N ILE A 212 -2.11 -7.19 -12.28
CA ILE A 212 -2.77 -8.36 -12.89
C ILE A 212 -3.09 -8.05 -14.34
N THR A 213 -2.68 -8.94 -15.24
CA THR A 213 -2.98 -8.79 -16.67
C THR A 213 -4.30 -9.44 -17.06
N GLY A 214 -4.91 -8.97 -18.16
CA GLY A 214 -6.10 -9.60 -18.71
C GLY A 214 -5.89 -11.07 -19.09
N LYS A 215 -4.65 -11.47 -19.43
CA LYS A 215 -4.30 -12.88 -19.71
C LYS A 215 -4.38 -13.72 -18.44
N ASP A 216 -3.85 -13.22 -17.32
CA ASP A 216 -3.91 -13.90 -16.02
C ASP A 216 -5.37 -14.08 -15.56
N LEU A 217 -6.19 -13.02 -15.69
CA LEU A 217 -7.62 -13.07 -15.38
C LEU A 217 -8.35 -14.13 -16.22
N VAL A 218 -8.20 -14.07 -17.53
CA VAL A 218 -8.89 -14.99 -18.44
C VAL A 218 -8.47 -16.45 -18.20
N ALA A 219 -7.16 -16.70 -18.01
CA ALA A 219 -6.67 -18.06 -17.80
C ALA A 219 -7.20 -18.66 -16.49
N GLN A 220 -7.24 -17.88 -15.40
CA GLN A 220 -7.56 -18.38 -14.07
C GLN A 220 -9.05 -18.32 -13.70
N LEU A 221 -9.86 -17.54 -14.44
CA LEU A 221 -11.31 -17.47 -14.22
C LEU A 221 -12.14 -18.34 -15.16
N LYS A 222 -11.61 -18.77 -16.31
CA LYS A 222 -12.32 -19.67 -17.23
C LYS A 222 -12.57 -21.07 -16.67
N GLU A 223 -11.80 -21.50 -15.70
CA GLU A 223 -11.87 -22.83 -15.09
C GLU A 223 -12.71 -22.86 -13.80
N ARG A 224 -13.32 -21.73 -13.43
CA ARG A 224 -14.18 -21.55 -12.24
C ARG A 224 -15.62 -21.24 -12.65
#